data_e5aea516cf7586e44769bc74c6fa814e
#
_entry.id   e5aea516cf7586e44769bc74c6fa814e
#
_cell.length_a   1.000
_cell.length_b   1.000
_cell.length_c   1.000
_cell.angle_alpha   90.00
_cell.angle_beta   90.00
_cell.angle_gamma   90.00
#
_symmetry.space_group_name_H-M   'P 1'
#
loop_
_entity.id
_entity.type
_entity.pdbx_description
1 polymer ?
#
loop_
_entity_poly.entity_id
_entity_poly.type
_entity_poly.pdbx_seq_one_letter_code
_entity_poly.pdbx_strand_id
1 'polypeptide(L)'
;LFKPGDPLLSLLDQDLFKPGDPLLSYGKMMRAKNEAIAIARVSDVFLQVTKNILSHIGTESNKELLGEVNDINEMQNLLQQIDVSSFISRIEPFLGPGGSVEKCLPRNLPCDDVTPYRTMSGWCNNLQNPRFANAFGPLLHLLPPAYDDGIDIPRSKSITGHLLPSARVISNAIHFDLPIIYQNYSHMIMQFGQILDHELTHSPIEHGPDNEILNCTRCDSNEILSKHCMPLLIPLNDPFFPIYDENSKRRCLPFTRSLLGQLNLGYRNQINQLTAYLDGSAIYGSTECEMKELRTFVSGRLNSTNLGAFNPEALPQGDQEQDCRSKPDFMCFVAGDERNSHQPGLTSMHNIFLREHNRIARKLEEMNPFWDDERIFQETRRIVGAEFAHITYNDYLPLLLGNRLMHKYDLKTHKIGYYHGYNDKCDASISHPFATSAFRFGHTLVRRFFPRFDAFYKNFTEPIDLVENFNNVEAIYDGKRGMIKKQNLKR
;
A
#
# COMPACT_ATOMS: atom_id res chain seq x y z
N LEU A 1 20.12 -21.15 -8.10
CA LEU A 1 20.04 -22.53 -7.61
C LEU A 1 21.04 -22.75 -6.48
N PHE A 2 20.84 -22.09 -5.35
CA PHE A 2 21.66 -22.28 -4.15
C PHE A 2 21.01 -23.35 -3.27
N LYS A 3 21.80 -24.27 -2.74
CA LYS A 3 21.29 -25.28 -1.78
C LYS A 3 21.35 -24.73 -0.37
N PRO A 4 20.44 -25.11 0.54
CA PRO A 4 20.58 -24.79 1.96
C PRO A 4 21.94 -25.25 2.47
N GLY A 5 22.74 -24.33 3.07
CA GLY A 5 24.09 -24.63 3.57
C GLY A 5 25.23 -24.19 2.64
N ASP A 6 24.96 -23.47 1.55
CA ASP A 6 26.01 -22.89 0.70
C ASP A 6 26.76 -21.80 1.47
N PRO A 7 28.12 -21.85 1.55
CA PRO A 7 28.92 -20.84 2.23
C PRO A 7 28.73 -19.42 1.68
N LEU A 8 28.27 -19.28 0.44
CA LEU A 8 27.91 -17.98 -0.14
C LEU A 8 26.66 -17.37 0.49
N LEU A 9 25.71 -18.19 1.02
CA LEU A 9 24.56 -17.69 1.75
C LEU A 9 24.97 -17.08 3.10
N SER A 10 25.98 -17.63 3.77
CA SER A 10 26.51 -17.06 5.03
C SER A 10 27.28 -15.75 4.83
N LEU A 11 27.80 -15.50 3.63
CA LEU A 11 28.41 -14.20 3.26
C LEU A 11 27.37 -13.13 2.87
N LEU A 12 26.15 -13.55 2.55
CA LEU A 12 25.03 -12.65 2.28
C LEU A 12 24.36 -12.13 3.59
N ASP A 13 24.59 -12.81 4.69
CA ASP A 13 23.94 -12.55 6.00
C ASP A 13 24.77 -11.62 6.92
N GLN A 14 25.96 -11.19 6.50
CA GLN A 14 26.82 -10.37 7.36
C GLN A 14 26.61 -8.86 7.13
N ASP A 15 25.86 -8.26 8.05
CA ASP A 15 26.03 -6.91 8.60
C ASP A 15 25.89 -5.68 7.69
N LEU A 16 25.02 -5.70 6.67
CA LEU A 16 24.70 -4.47 5.93
C LEU A 16 23.62 -3.61 6.62
N PHE A 17 22.80 -4.21 7.47
CA PHE A 17 21.82 -3.52 8.30
C PHE A 17 21.79 -4.12 9.70
N LYS A 18 21.91 -3.24 10.70
CA LYS A 18 21.66 -3.64 12.09
C LYS A 18 20.19 -4.00 12.28
N PRO A 19 19.86 -5.03 13.10
CA PRO A 19 18.48 -5.23 13.51
C PRO A 19 17.86 -3.90 13.99
N GLY A 20 16.71 -3.52 13.43
CA GLY A 20 16.05 -2.26 13.74
C GLY A 20 16.38 -1.09 12.80
N ASP A 21 17.14 -1.28 11.71
CA ASP A 21 17.32 -0.24 10.68
C ASP A 21 15.97 0.13 10.05
N PRO A 22 15.62 1.45 9.99
CA PRO A 22 14.36 1.91 9.40
C PRO A 22 14.14 1.45 7.96
N LEU A 23 15.20 1.34 7.17
CA LEU A 23 15.11 0.93 5.76
C LEU A 23 14.73 -0.53 5.58
N LEU A 24 15.16 -1.42 6.48
CA LEU A 24 14.72 -2.82 6.50
C LEU A 24 13.26 -2.96 6.93
N SER A 25 12.85 -2.21 7.93
CA SER A 25 11.47 -2.26 8.42
C SER A 25 10.46 -1.77 7.38
N TYR A 26 10.87 -0.85 6.49
CA TYR A 26 10.04 -0.44 5.36
C TYR A 26 9.73 -1.61 4.42
N GLY A 27 10.73 -2.43 4.11
CA GLY A 27 10.52 -3.63 3.28
C GLY A 27 9.49 -4.60 3.89
N LYS A 28 9.48 -4.74 5.22
CA LYS A 28 8.49 -5.60 5.91
C LYS A 28 7.06 -5.15 5.68
N MET A 29 6.78 -3.85 5.75
CA MET A 29 5.45 -3.28 5.52
C MET A 29 5.00 -3.30 4.06
N MET A 30 5.93 -3.53 3.13
CA MET A 30 5.65 -3.61 1.70
C MET A 30 5.64 -5.06 1.21
N ARG A 31 5.50 -6.04 2.10
CA ARG A 31 5.36 -7.44 1.75
C ARG A 31 4.15 -7.70 0.88
N ALA A 32 4.32 -8.63 -0.04
CA ALA A 32 3.21 -9.15 -0.82
C ALA A 32 2.38 -10.12 0.02
N LYS A 33 1.07 -9.96 0.01
CA LYS A 33 0.13 -10.96 0.53
C LYS A 33 0.17 -12.21 -0.35
N ASN A 34 -0.19 -13.36 0.21
CA ASN A 34 -0.20 -14.63 -0.53
C ASN A 34 -1.04 -14.57 -1.81
N GLU A 35 -2.16 -13.86 -1.73
CA GLU A 35 -3.05 -13.59 -2.86
C GLU A 35 -2.34 -12.80 -3.97
N ALA A 36 -1.61 -11.74 -3.59
CA ALA A 36 -0.84 -10.95 -4.54
C ALA A 36 0.27 -11.78 -5.20
N ILE A 37 0.93 -12.66 -4.43
CA ILE A 37 1.95 -13.57 -4.94
C ILE A 37 1.35 -14.55 -5.95
N ALA A 38 0.17 -15.09 -5.67
CA ALA A 38 -0.53 -15.98 -6.58
C ALA A 38 -0.86 -15.28 -7.92
N ILE A 39 -1.38 -14.05 -7.86
CA ILE A 39 -1.66 -13.24 -9.07
C ILE A 39 -0.35 -12.89 -9.80
N ALA A 40 0.72 -12.53 -9.09
CA ALA A 40 2.01 -12.21 -9.69
C ALA A 40 2.60 -13.39 -10.49
N ARG A 41 2.40 -14.62 -10.04
CA ARG A 41 2.80 -15.81 -10.79
C ARG A 41 2.07 -15.92 -12.14
N VAL A 42 0.76 -15.63 -12.15
CA VAL A 42 -0.03 -15.56 -13.40
C VAL A 42 0.52 -14.44 -14.30
N SER A 43 0.76 -13.29 -13.72
CA SER A 43 1.29 -12.11 -14.41
C SER A 43 2.67 -12.38 -15.03
N ASP A 44 3.54 -13.12 -14.35
CA ASP A 44 4.85 -13.51 -14.90
C ASP A 44 4.71 -14.43 -16.11
N VAL A 45 3.77 -15.37 -16.09
CA VAL A 45 3.46 -16.20 -17.27
C VAL A 45 3.05 -15.32 -18.45
N PHE A 46 2.15 -14.36 -18.27
CA PHE A 46 1.75 -13.44 -19.33
C PHE A 46 2.91 -12.59 -19.84
N LEU A 47 3.77 -12.11 -18.94
CA LEU A 47 4.96 -11.36 -19.31
C LEU A 47 5.93 -12.20 -20.14
N GLN A 48 6.19 -13.46 -19.76
CA GLN A 48 7.06 -14.37 -20.50
C GLN A 48 6.48 -14.71 -21.89
N VAL A 49 5.18 -14.99 -21.96
CA VAL A 49 4.49 -15.25 -23.24
C VAL A 49 4.61 -14.02 -24.15
N THR A 50 4.40 -12.80 -23.62
CA THR A 50 4.57 -11.56 -24.38
C THR A 50 5.99 -11.42 -24.91
N LYS A 51 7.01 -11.64 -24.08
CA LYS A 51 8.42 -11.62 -24.51
C LYS A 51 8.71 -12.63 -25.61
N ASN A 52 8.20 -13.84 -25.49
CA ASN A 52 8.34 -14.89 -26.48
C ASN A 52 7.69 -14.51 -27.81
N ILE A 53 6.45 -14.00 -27.79
CA ILE A 53 5.76 -13.56 -29.01
C ILE A 53 6.58 -12.47 -29.69
N LEU A 54 7.00 -11.43 -28.96
CA LEU A 54 7.75 -10.32 -29.55
C LEU A 54 9.13 -10.73 -30.06
N SER A 55 9.80 -11.70 -29.42
CA SER A 55 11.06 -12.23 -29.90
C SER A 55 10.93 -13.00 -31.22
N HIS A 56 9.83 -13.74 -31.40
CA HIS A 56 9.54 -14.45 -32.65
C HIS A 56 9.14 -13.51 -33.79
N ILE A 57 8.43 -12.42 -33.48
CA ILE A 57 8.04 -11.40 -34.47
C ILE A 57 9.26 -10.61 -34.96
N GLY A 58 10.24 -10.38 -34.11
CA GLY A 58 11.51 -9.68 -34.47
C GLY A 58 12.42 -10.47 -35.42
N THR A 59 12.13 -11.75 -35.72
CA THR A 59 12.87 -12.52 -36.69
C THR A 59 12.36 -12.23 -38.12
N GLU A 60 13.28 -12.12 -39.09
CA GLU A 60 12.97 -11.75 -40.50
C GLU A 60 11.90 -12.63 -41.15
N SER A 61 11.78 -13.89 -40.73
CA SER A 61 10.80 -14.85 -41.26
C SER A 61 9.34 -14.52 -40.96
N ASN A 62 9.04 -13.67 -39.99
CA ASN A 62 7.67 -13.43 -39.52
C ASN A 62 7.18 -12.01 -39.83
N LYS A 63 8.00 -11.16 -40.46
CA LYS A 63 7.58 -9.81 -40.89
C LYS A 63 6.45 -9.82 -41.92
N GLU A 64 6.33 -10.87 -42.72
CA GLU A 64 5.24 -11.03 -43.68
C GLU A 64 3.89 -11.41 -43.05
N LEU A 65 3.90 -12.04 -41.86
CA LEU A 65 2.66 -12.50 -41.16
C LEU A 65 1.91 -11.40 -40.43
N LEU A 66 2.59 -10.31 -40.07
CA LEU A 66 2.03 -9.26 -39.19
C LEU A 66 1.58 -8.02 -39.92
N GLY A 67 1.70 -8.00 -41.27
CA GLY A 67 1.29 -6.81 -42.02
C GLY A 67 1.88 -5.52 -41.42
N GLU A 68 1.36 -4.43 -41.67
CA GLU A 68 1.85 -3.08 -41.38
C GLU A 68 2.08 -2.67 -39.90
N VAL A 69 2.17 -3.58 -38.90
CA VAL A 69 2.44 -3.25 -37.51
C VAL A 69 3.93 -2.89 -37.33
N ASN A 70 4.24 -1.63 -37.42
CA ASN A 70 5.61 -1.11 -37.35
C ASN A 70 6.00 -0.57 -35.96
N ASP A 71 5.06 -0.51 -35.01
CA ASP A 71 5.27 0.07 -33.68
C ASP A 71 4.97 -0.96 -32.59
N ILE A 72 5.93 -1.09 -31.64
CA ILE A 72 5.79 -1.94 -30.46
C ILE A 72 4.56 -1.56 -29.61
N ASN A 73 4.18 -0.29 -29.59
CA ASN A 73 2.99 0.17 -28.85
C ASN A 73 1.69 -0.33 -29.49
N GLU A 74 1.63 -0.35 -30.82
CA GLU A 74 0.49 -0.87 -31.54
C GLU A 74 0.33 -2.37 -31.30
N MET A 75 1.44 -3.12 -31.34
CA MET A 75 1.47 -4.53 -31.02
C MET A 75 1.01 -4.80 -29.59
N GLN A 76 1.47 -4.04 -28.63
CA GLN A 76 1.04 -4.17 -27.24
C GLN A 76 -0.46 -3.89 -27.07
N ASN A 77 -1.00 -2.90 -27.76
CA ASN A 77 -2.43 -2.62 -27.76
C ASN A 77 -3.25 -3.79 -28.31
N LEU A 78 -2.75 -4.47 -29.34
CA LEU A 78 -3.39 -5.68 -29.88
C LEU A 78 -3.30 -6.85 -28.91
N LEU A 79 -2.15 -7.08 -28.27
CA LEU A 79 -1.97 -8.13 -27.28
C LEU A 79 -2.88 -7.95 -26.05
N GLN A 80 -3.11 -6.72 -25.62
CA GLN A 80 -4.02 -6.42 -24.51
C GLN A 80 -5.49 -6.68 -24.81
N GLN A 81 -5.88 -6.70 -26.08
CA GLN A 81 -7.25 -7.02 -26.49
C GLN A 81 -7.55 -8.53 -26.50
N ILE A 82 -6.53 -9.37 -26.37
CA ILE A 82 -6.73 -10.83 -26.30
C ILE A 82 -7.39 -11.18 -24.97
N ASP A 83 -8.58 -11.76 -25.04
CA ASP A 83 -9.28 -12.24 -23.84
C ASP A 83 -8.59 -13.49 -23.27
N VAL A 84 -7.93 -13.31 -22.15
CA VAL A 84 -7.25 -14.36 -21.40
C VAL A 84 -8.03 -14.84 -20.17
N SER A 85 -9.25 -14.37 -19.97
CA SER A 85 -10.07 -14.65 -18.78
C SER A 85 -10.28 -16.14 -18.56
N SER A 86 -10.54 -16.89 -19.64
CA SER A 86 -10.70 -18.34 -19.57
C SER A 86 -9.42 -19.07 -19.19
N PHE A 87 -8.26 -18.54 -19.55
CA PHE A 87 -6.97 -19.08 -19.19
C PHE A 87 -6.65 -18.81 -17.71
N ILE A 88 -6.89 -17.59 -17.23
CA ILE A 88 -6.72 -17.22 -15.81
C ILE A 88 -7.53 -18.16 -14.93
N SER A 89 -8.82 -18.36 -15.24
CA SER A 89 -9.72 -19.23 -14.47
C SER A 89 -9.23 -20.68 -14.37
N ARG A 90 -8.45 -21.14 -15.34
CA ARG A 90 -7.90 -22.50 -15.35
C ARG A 90 -6.63 -22.64 -14.52
N ILE A 91 -5.81 -21.61 -14.45
CA ILE A 91 -4.50 -21.67 -13.76
C ILE A 91 -4.55 -21.19 -12.33
N GLU A 92 -5.49 -20.30 -11.98
CA GLU A 92 -5.69 -19.83 -10.60
C GLU A 92 -5.68 -20.95 -9.54
N PRO A 93 -6.40 -22.09 -9.74
CA PRO A 93 -6.41 -23.17 -8.76
C PRO A 93 -5.06 -23.84 -8.51
N PHE A 94 -4.10 -23.70 -9.43
CA PHE A 94 -2.80 -24.37 -9.38
C PHE A 94 -1.67 -23.50 -8.86
N LEU A 95 -1.94 -22.22 -8.60
CA LEU A 95 -0.90 -21.23 -8.30
C LEU A 95 -0.66 -20.99 -6.80
N GLY A 96 -1.51 -21.55 -5.93
CA GLY A 96 -1.36 -21.45 -4.47
C GLY A 96 -0.41 -22.48 -3.88
N PRO A 97 0.07 -22.30 -2.64
CA PRO A 97 0.75 -23.35 -1.89
C PRO A 97 -0.11 -24.60 -1.80
N GLY A 98 0.39 -25.72 -2.28
CA GLY A 98 -0.35 -26.98 -2.32
C GLY A 98 -1.43 -27.08 -3.42
N GLY A 99 -1.44 -26.17 -4.40
CA GLY A 99 -2.36 -26.19 -5.54
C GLY A 99 -3.76 -25.62 -5.27
N SER A 100 -4.00 -25.02 -4.12
CA SER A 100 -5.21 -24.26 -3.81
C SER A 100 -4.85 -22.79 -3.62
N VAL A 101 -5.46 -21.91 -4.40
CA VAL A 101 -5.53 -20.50 -4.04
C VAL A 101 -6.33 -20.44 -2.73
N GLU A 102 -5.78 -19.77 -1.70
CA GLU A 102 -6.44 -19.71 -0.41
C GLU A 102 -7.88 -19.20 -0.52
N LYS A 103 -8.71 -19.68 0.39
CA LYS A 103 -10.17 -19.42 0.41
C LYS A 103 -10.54 -17.92 0.54
N CYS A 104 -9.55 -17.05 0.64
CA CYS A 104 -9.70 -15.62 0.94
C CYS A 104 -9.83 -14.76 -0.32
N LEU A 105 -9.34 -15.22 -1.47
CA LEU A 105 -9.60 -14.54 -2.74
C LEU A 105 -11.05 -14.77 -3.15
N PRO A 106 -11.77 -13.72 -3.55
CA PRO A 106 -13.05 -13.89 -4.18
C PRO A 106 -12.81 -14.65 -5.48
N ARG A 107 -13.18 -15.91 -5.49
CA ARG A 107 -13.27 -16.68 -6.73
C ARG A 107 -14.31 -16.01 -7.61
N ASN A 108 -14.25 -16.19 -8.93
CA ASN A 108 -15.21 -15.69 -9.91
C ASN A 108 -16.66 -16.15 -9.57
N LEU A 109 -17.14 -15.75 -8.40
CA LEU A 109 -18.48 -16.04 -7.94
C LEU A 109 -19.46 -15.14 -8.69
N PRO A 110 -20.64 -15.64 -9.06
CA PRO A 110 -21.71 -14.80 -9.57
C PRO A 110 -21.98 -13.66 -8.58
N CYS A 111 -22.21 -12.48 -9.10
CA CYS A 111 -22.59 -11.35 -8.27
C CYS A 111 -23.98 -11.58 -7.67
N ASP A 112 -24.10 -11.36 -6.37
CA ASP A 112 -25.37 -11.30 -5.67
C ASP A 112 -25.89 -9.85 -5.73
N ASP A 113 -26.89 -9.61 -6.53
CA ASP A 113 -27.54 -8.30 -6.71
C ASP A 113 -28.57 -7.98 -5.62
N VAL A 114 -28.86 -8.93 -4.75
CA VAL A 114 -29.81 -8.80 -3.65
C VAL A 114 -29.16 -8.27 -2.36
N THR A 115 -27.88 -8.63 -2.13
CA THR A 115 -27.20 -8.18 -0.92
C THR A 115 -27.02 -6.66 -0.88
N PRO A 116 -27.36 -5.98 0.24
CA PRO A 116 -27.14 -4.55 0.38
C PRO A 116 -25.68 -4.21 0.76
N TYR A 117 -24.83 -5.22 0.95
CA TYR A 117 -23.47 -5.05 1.45
C TYR A 117 -22.43 -5.29 0.37
N ARG A 118 -21.39 -4.46 0.36
CA ARG A 118 -20.21 -4.65 -0.48
C ARG A 118 -19.38 -5.83 0.01
N THR A 119 -18.77 -6.57 -0.91
CA THR A 119 -17.74 -7.56 -0.56
C THR A 119 -16.52 -6.86 0.06
N MET A 120 -15.65 -7.61 0.74
CA MET A 120 -14.42 -7.05 1.31
C MET A 120 -13.41 -6.66 0.24
N SER A 121 -13.35 -7.42 -0.84
CA SER A 121 -12.40 -7.21 -1.93
C SER A 121 -12.86 -6.20 -2.98
N GLY A 122 -14.07 -5.67 -2.89
CA GLY A 122 -14.66 -4.81 -3.92
C GLY A 122 -15.17 -5.59 -5.15
N TRP A 123 -15.04 -6.92 -5.17
CA TRP A 123 -15.65 -7.76 -6.20
C TRP A 123 -17.16 -7.53 -6.27
N CYS A 124 -17.71 -7.38 -7.47
CA CYS A 124 -19.11 -7.07 -7.70
C CYS A 124 -19.60 -5.69 -7.20
N ASN A 125 -18.73 -4.77 -6.79
CA ASN A 125 -19.16 -3.39 -6.56
C ASN A 125 -19.68 -2.74 -7.86
N ASN A 126 -19.15 -3.18 -9.01
CA ASN A 126 -19.74 -2.96 -10.32
C ASN A 126 -20.29 -4.30 -10.81
N LEU A 127 -21.62 -4.42 -10.90
CA LEU A 127 -22.27 -5.70 -11.24
C LEU A 127 -22.04 -6.11 -12.70
N GLN A 128 -21.82 -5.16 -13.61
CA GLN A 128 -21.57 -5.42 -15.03
C GLN A 128 -20.08 -5.76 -15.27
N ASN A 129 -19.20 -5.17 -14.48
CA ASN A 129 -17.76 -5.34 -14.57
C ASN A 129 -17.18 -5.67 -13.18
N PRO A 130 -17.36 -6.90 -12.69
CA PRO A 130 -17.06 -7.27 -11.29
C PRO A 130 -15.63 -7.03 -10.85
N ARG A 131 -14.68 -7.00 -11.79
CA ARG A 131 -13.26 -6.78 -11.54
C ARG A 131 -12.84 -5.31 -11.43
N PHE A 132 -13.71 -4.37 -11.82
CA PHE A 132 -13.35 -2.95 -11.75
C PHE A 132 -13.08 -2.52 -10.32
N ALA A 133 -11.88 -1.98 -10.09
CA ALA A 133 -11.42 -1.46 -8.82
C ALA A 133 -11.40 -2.49 -7.65
N ASN A 134 -11.46 -3.79 -7.93
CA ASN A 134 -11.31 -4.80 -6.89
C ASN A 134 -9.85 -4.91 -6.41
N ALA A 135 -9.68 -5.43 -5.21
CA ALA A 135 -8.36 -5.76 -4.66
C ALA A 135 -7.63 -6.78 -5.55
N PHE A 136 -6.31 -6.70 -5.55
CA PHE A 136 -5.40 -7.54 -6.35
C PHE A 136 -5.56 -7.36 -7.87
N GLY A 137 -6.17 -6.26 -8.30
CA GLY A 137 -6.23 -5.84 -9.69
C GLY A 137 -4.99 -5.05 -10.13
N PRO A 138 -4.76 -4.91 -11.44
CA PRO A 138 -3.69 -4.06 -11.97
C PRO A 138 -3.98 -2.58 -11.77
N LEU A 139 -2.92 -1.79 -11.58
CA LEU A 139 -3.01 -0.33 -11.71
C LEU A 139 -3.28 0.06 -13.16
N LEU A 140 -4.12 1.07 -13.38
CA LEU A 140 -4.41 1.57 -14.73
C LEU A 140 -3.29 2.46 -15.25
N HIS A 141 -2.86 2.24 -16.48
CA HIS A 141 -1.97 3.14 -17.20
C HIS A 141 -2.76 4.09 -18.08
N LEU A 142 -2.54 5.40 -17.88
CA LEU A 142 -3.15 6.44 -18.75
C LEU A 142 -2.47 6.53 -20.10
N LEU A 143 -1.20 6.16 -20.15
CA LEU A 143 -0.36 6.05 -21.35
C LEU A 143 0.47 4.77 -21.23
N PRO A 144 0.88 4.14 -22.33
CA PRO A 144 1.80 3.01 -22.30
C PRO A 144 3.09 3.37 -21.55
N PRO A 145 3.61 2.48 -20.68
CA PRO A 145 4.84 2.74 -19.94
C PRO A 145 6.05 2.74 -20.89
N ALA A 146 6.98 3.65 -20.65
CA ALA A 146 8.19 3.81 -21.47
C ALA A 146 9.33 2.90 -20.96
N TYR A 147 9.16 1.60 -21.00
CA TYR A 147 10.25 0.65 -20.76
C TYR A 147 11.32 0.72 -21.85
N ASP A 148 12.61 0.47 -21.53
CA ASP A 148 13.69 0.52 -22.52
C ASP A 148 13.53 -0.54 -23.63
N ASP A 149 12.96 -1.69 -23.30
CA ASP A 149 12.59 -2.77 -24.23
C ASP A 149 11.10 -2.74 -24.64
N GLY A 150 10.37 -1.72 -24.22
CA GLY A 150 8.93 -1.60 -24.40
C GLY A 150 8.09 -2.58 -23.58
N ILE A 151 8.67 -3.45 -22.75
CA ILE A 151 7.95 -4.53 -22.05
C ILE A 151 8.16 -4.48 -20.54
N ASP A 152 9.42 -4.48 -20.08
CA ASP A 152 9.75 -4.78 -18.67
C ASP A 152 11.02 -4.07 -18.16
N ILE A 153 12.00 -3.77 -19.02
CA ILE A 153 13.27 -3.16 -18.59
C ILE A 153 13.04 -1.70 -18.21
N PRO A 154 13.31 -1.30 -16.94
CA PRO A 154 13.15 0.08 -16.53
C PRO A 154 13.98 1.03 -17.38
N ARG A 155 13.38 2.15 -17.76
CA ARG A 155 14.07 3.16 -18.55
C ARG A 155 15.27 3.73 -17.80
N SER A 156 16.42 3.69 -18.43
CA SER A 156 17.70 4.15 -17.89
C SER A 156 18.25 5.40 -18.58
N LYS A 157 17.78 5.70 -19.79
CA LYS A 157 18.28 6.79 -20.62
C LYS A 157 17.19 7.77 -21.02
N SER A 158 17.58 9.02 -21.17
CA SER A 158 16.75 10.07 -21.78
C SER A 158 16.60 9.85 -23.30
N ILE A 159 15.72 10.61 -23.92
CA ILE A 159 15.57 10.62 -25.40
C ILE A 159 16.84 11.10 -26.12
N THR A 160 17.74 11.79 -25.42
CA THR A 160 19.04 12.24 -25.96
C THR A 160 20.17 11.24 -25.69
N GLY A 161 19.87 10.06 -25.11
CA GLY A 161 20.85 9.01 -24.84
C GLY A 161 21.66 9.17 -23.55
N HIS A 162 21.53 10.28 -22.82
CA HIS A 162 22.19 10.46 -21.53
C HIS A 162 21.48 9.63 -20.44
N LEU A 163 22.23 9.16 -19.45
CA LEU A 163 21.68 8.48 -18.29
C LEU A 163 20.68 9.38 -17.55
N LEU A 164 19.59 8.81 -17.10
CA LEU A 164 18.66 9.51 -16.21
C LEU A 164 19.32 9.79 -14.87
N PRO A 165 19.06 10.95 -14.24
CA PRO A 165 19.59 11.24 -12.91
C PRO A 165 19.02 10.27 -11.88
N SER A 166 19.80 9.95 -10.85
CA SER A 166 19.35 9.14 -9.73
C SER A 166 18.15 9.80 -9.03
N ALA A 167 17.17 8.98 -8.61
CA ALA A 167 16.00 9.44 -7.85
C ALA A 167 16.42 10.20 -6.57
N ARG A 168 17.51 9.80 -5.91
CA ARG A 168 18.02 10.50 -4.72
C ARG A 168 18.59 11.88 -5.07
N VAL A 169 19.26 12.02 -6.19
CA VAL A 169 19.74 13.33 -6.68
C VAL A 169 18.57 14.26 -6.99
N ILE A 170 17.52 13.75 -7.65
CA ILE A 170 16.31 14.51 -7.95
C ILE A 170 15.63 14.93 -6.64
N SER A 171 15.48 14.01 -5.69
CA SER A 171 14.86 14.30 -4.39
C SER A 171 15.59 15.44 -3.67
N ASN A 172 16.92 15.38 -3.59
CA ASN A 172 17.72 16.41 -2.94
C ASN A 172 17.64 17.78 -3.65
N ALA A 173 17.52 17.78 -4.97
CA ALA A 173 17.45 19.02 -5.76
C ALA A 173 16.06 19.70 -5.68
N ILE A 174 14.98 18.91 -5.59
CA ILE A 174 13.61 19.42 -5.64
C ILE A 174 13.03 19.60 -4.23
N HIS A 175 13.38 18.72 -3.29
CA HIS A 175 12.85 18.67 -1.93
C HIS A 175 13.95 18.99 -0.91
N PHE A 176 14.59 20.15 -1.06
CA PHE A 176 15.51 20.63 -0.04
C PHE A 176 14.75 21.06 1.22
N ASP A 177 15.37 20.85 2.40
CA ASP A 177 14.73 21.07 3.70
C ASP A 177 14.62 22.57 4.02
N LEU A 178 13.53 23.19 3.59
CA LEU A 178 13.12 24.55 3.96
C LEU A 178 11.80 24.50 4.73
N PRO A 179 11.75 25.09 5.94
CA PRO A 179 10.56 25.10 6.77
C PRO A 179 9.52 26.10 6.26
N ILE A 180 8.89 25.85 5.12
CA ILE A 180 7.81 26.67 4.59
C ILE A 180 6.50 26.17 5.18
N ILE A 181 6.03 26.83 6.22
CA ILE A 181 4.84 26.44 6.98
C ILE A 181 3.60 27.11 6.42
N TYR A 182 2.59 26.31 6.07
CA TYR A 182 1.24 26.81 5.78
C TYR A 182 0.49 27.10 7.08
N GLN A 183 0.21 28.37 7.35
CA GLN A 183 -0.45 28.78 8.60
C GLN A 183 -1.95 28.45 8.63
N ASN A 184 -2.58 28.25 7.47
CA ASN A 184 -4.03 28.06 7.35
C ASN A 184 -4.47 26.59 7.43
N TYR A 185 -3.53 25.65 7.47
CA TYR A 185 -3.83 24.22 7.51
C TYR A 185 -3.18 23.54 8.70
N SER A 186 -3.93 22.70 9.37
CA SER A 186 -3.38 21.80 10.39
C SER A 186 -2.65 20.63 9.73
N HIS A 187 -1.79 19.93 10.48
CA HIS A 187 -1.10 18.73 10.03
C HIS A 187 -2.08 17.59 9.67
N MET A 188 -3.36 17.71 10.03
CA MET A 188 -4.41 16.74 9.68
C MET A 188 -4.64 16.62 8.18
N ILE A 189 -4.31 17.63 7.38
CA ILE A 189 -4.40 17.50 5.91
C ILE A 189 -3.42 16.45 5.38
N MET A 190 -2.21 16.39 5.92
CA MET A 190 -1.24 15.34 5.60
C MET A 190 -1.72 14.01 6.16
N GLN A 191 -2.15 14.00 7.42
CA GLN A 191 -2.48 12.76 8.12
C GLN A 191 -3.72 12.05 7.54
N PHE A 192 -4.77 12.82 7.22
CA PHE A 192 -5.93 12.26 6.53
C PHE A 192 -5.59 11.85 5.09
N GLY A 193 -4.75 12.63 4.40
CA GLY A 193 -4.24 12.25 3.07
C GLY A 193 -3.50 10.91 3.09
N GLN A 194 -2.72 10.63 4.15
CA GLN A 194 -2.01 9.37 4.28
C GLN A 194 -2.95 8.17 4.49
N ILE A 195 -3.92 8.28 5.40
CA ILE A 195 -4.88 7.19 5.60
C ILE A 195 -5.77 6.98 4.36
N LEU A 196 -6.08 8.05 3.63
CA LEU A 196 -6.80 7.97 2.36
C LEU A 196 -5.96 7.31 1.25
N ASP A 197 -4.65 7.56 1.20
CA ASP A 197 -3.74 6.81 0.32
C ASP A 197 -3.75 5.32 0.65
N HIS A 198 -3.70 5.00 1.95
CA HIS A 198 -3.73 3.63 2.44
C HIS A 198 -5.11 2.93 2.29
N GLU A 199 -6.16 3.69 2.05
CA GLU A 199 -7.48 3.19 1.67
C GLU A 199 -7.53 2.76 0.21
N LEU A 200 -6.77 3.42 -0.67
CA LEU A 200 -6.92 3.30 -2.12
C LEU A 200 -5.80 2.52 -2.80
N THR A 201 -4.57 2.57 -2.26
CA THR A 201 -3.40 2.01 -2.94
C THR A 201 -2.45 1.28 -2.03
N HIS A 202 -2.06 0.08 -2.43
CA HIS A 202 -0.91 -0.64 -1.89
C HIS A 202 -0.31 -1.55 -2.96
N SER A 203 0.82 -1.14 -3.54
CA SER A 203 1.61 -2.00 -4.42
C SER A 203 2.76 -2.61 -3.62
N PRO A 204 2.74 -3.93 -3.34
CA PRO A 204 3.83 -4.59 -2.63
C PRO A 204 5.07 -4.67 -3.51
N ILE A 205 6.21 -4.99 -2.89
CA ILE A 205 7.48 -5.18 -3.60
C ILE A 205 7.67 -6.63 -4.03
N GLU A 206 8.52 -6.85 -5.02
CA GLU A 206 9.00 -8.18 -5.38
C GLU A 206 9.74 -8.80 -4.21
N HIS A 207 9.73 -10.12 -4.15
CA HIS A 207 10.24 -10.90 -3.05
C HIS A 207 11.18 -12.03 -3.55
N GLY A 208 11.96 -12.57 -2.64
CA GLY A 208 12.74 -13.79 -2.85
C GLY A 208 11.92 -15.06 -2.64
N PRO A 209 12.56 -16.22 -2.64
CA PRO A 209 11.94 -17.47 -2.22
C PRO A 209 11.32 -17.31 -0.82
N ASP A 210 10.21 -18.04 -0.58
CA ASP A 210 9.51 -18.02 0.71
C ASP A 210 9.03 -16.65 1.20
N ASN A 211 8.77 -15.73 0.26
CA ASN A 211 8.33 -14.36 0.52
C ASN A 211 9.34 -13.52 1.33
N GLU A 212 10.62 -13.82 1.22
CA GLU A 212 11.68 -13.05 1.85
C GLU A 212 11.86 -11.69 1.19
N ILE A 213 12.22 -10.68 2.00
CA ILE A 213 12.56 -9.36 1.49
C ILE A 213 13.91 -9.42 0.76
N LEU A 214 13.94 -8.95 -0.48
CA LEU A 214 15.16 -8.88 -1.26
C LEU A 214 16.14 -7.86 -0.68
N ASN A 215 17.37 -8.28 -0.45
CA ASN A 215 18.45 -7.38 -0.08
C ASN A 215 18.99 -6.62 -1.30
N CYS A 216 18.45 -5.43 -1.55
CA CYS A 216 18.80 -4.57 -2.66
C CYS A 216 19.75 -3.41 -2.29
N THR A 217 20.65 -3.62 -1.33
CA THR A 217 21.51 -2.55 -0.78
C THR A 217 22.89 -2.47 -1.43
N ARG A 218 23.30 -3.51 -2.14
CA ARG A 218 24.60 -3.56 -2.79
C ARG A 218 24.59 -2.79 -4.10
N CYS A 219 25.56 -1.90 -4.26
CA CYS A 219 25.78 -1.11 -5.47
C CYS A 219 27.25 -0.95 -5.83
N ASP A 220 28.11 -1.68 -5.18
CA ASP A 220 29.58 -1.65 -5.31
C ASP A 220 30.13 -2.79 -6.19
N SER A 221 29.25 -3.65 -6.69
CA SER A 221 29.61 -4.75 -7.58
C SER A 221 28.71 -4.77 -8.82
N ASN A 222 29.23 -5.31 -9.91
CA ASN A 222 28.47 -5.56 -11.13
C ASN A 222 27.53 -6.79 -10.99
N GLU A 223 27.58 -7.49 -9.86
CA GLU A 223 26.67 -8.58 -9.55
C GLU A 223 25.33 -8.03 -9.09
N ILE A 224 24.37 -8.03 -9.96
CA ILE A 224 22.97 -7.78 -9.61
C ILE A 224 22.47 -9.02 -8.89
N LEU A 225 22.25 -8.92 -7.58
CA LEU A 225 21.76 -10.02 -6.75
C LEU A 225 20.38 -10.51 -7.19
N SER A 226 19.55 -9.62 -7.74
CA SER A 226 18.25 -9.94 -8.32
C SER A 226 17.91 -8.94 -9.42
N LYS A 227 17.26 -9.41 -10.50
CA LYS A 227 16.69 -8.55 -11.56
C LYS A 227 15.65 -7.54 -11.04
N HIS A 228 15.16 -7.73 -9.83
CA HIS A 228 14.19 -6.87 -9.18
C HIS A 228 14.84 -5.79 -8.30
N CYS A 229 16.15 -5.82 -8.10
CA CYS A 229 16.87 -4.81 -7.34
C CYS A 229 17.28 -3.62 -8.23
N MET A 230 17.02 -2.42 -7.75
CA MET A 230 17.39 -1.15 -8.36
C MET A 230 17.98 -0.19 -7.30
N PRO A 231 19.11 -0.53 -6.65
CA PRO A 231 19.66 0.24 -5.55
C PRO A 231 19.99 1.68 -5.98
N LEU A 232 19.68 2.65 -5.12
CA LEU A 232 19.92 4.06 -5.38
C LEU A 232 21.23 4.49 -4.75
N LEU A 233 22.18 4.89 -5.59
CA LEU A 233 23.48 5.39 -5.14
C LEU A 233 23.30 6.69 -4.33
N ILE A 234 23.86 6.75 -3.12
CA ILE A 234 23.85 7.95 -2.30
C ILE A 234 24.88 8.94 -2.89
N PRO A 235 24.50 10.18 -3.30
CA PRO A 235 25.42 11.13 -3.87
C PRO A 235 26.48 11.61 -2.87
N LEU A 236 27.64 12.07 -3.36
CA LEU A 236 28.77 12.46 -2.51
C LEU A 236 28.46 13.59 -1.53
N ASN A 237 27.51 14.45 -1.86
CA ASN A 237 27.07 15.58 -1.05
C ASN A 237 25.66 15.38 -0.50
N ASP A 238 25.26 14.15 -0.21
CA ASP A 238 23.97 13.89 0.40
C ASP A 238 23.85 14.58 1.77
N PRO A 239 22.81 15.39 2.00
CA PRO A 239 22.70 16.15 3.24
C PRO A 239 22.31 15.30 4.47
N PHE A 240 21.90 14.04 4.25
CA PHE A 240 21.33 13.20 5.32
C PHE A 240 22.01 11.85 5.46
N PHE A 241 22.19 11.09 4.37
CA PHE A 241 22.74 9.76 4.43
C PHE A 241 24.28 9.76 4.32
N PRO A 242 24.99 9.05 5.22
CA PRO A 242 26.41 8.84 5.05
C PRO A 242 26.69 8.00 3.81
N ILE A 243 27.75 8.35 3.09
CA ILE A 243 28.13 7.76 1.81
C ILE A 243 28.74 6.37 1.98
N TYR A 244 29.41 6.16 3.10
CA TYR A 244 30.09 4.92 3.45
C TYR A 244 29.51 4.36 4.75
N ASP A 245 29.54 3.05 4.91
CA ASP A 245 29.24 2.37 6.16
C ASP A 245 30.45 2.38 7.13
N GLU A 246 30.30 1.77 8.28
CA GLU A 246 31.37 1.65 9.29
C GLU A 246 32.61 0.87 8.78
N ASN A 247 32.44 0.05 7.74
CA ASN A 247 33.49 -0.75 7.11
C ASN A 247 34.08 -0.07 5.86
N SER A 248 33.81 1.23 5.66
CA SER A 248 34.22 2.01 4.48
C SER A 248 33.69 1.48 3.15
N LYS A 249 32.60 0.69 3.15
CA LYS A 249 31.91 0.25 1.93
C LYS A 249 30.92 1.30 1.48
N ARG A 250 30.80 1.46 0.17
CA ARG A 250 29.85 2.38 -0.46
C ARG A 250 28.41 1.98 -0.13
N ARG A 251 27.62 2.94 0.36
CA ARG A 251 26.20 2.74 0.69
C ARG A 251 25.29 3.08 -0.47
N CYS A 252 24.21 2.30 -0.58
CA CYS A 252 23.06 2.58 -1.42
C CYS A 252 21.78 2.50 -0.62
N LEU A 253 20.78 3.26 -1.04
CA LEU A 253 19.42 3.07 -0.55
C LEU A 253 18.85 1.84 -1.27
N PRO A 254 18.23 0.91 -0.53
CA PRO A 254 17.57 -0.24 -1.13
C PRO A 254 16.38 0.23 -1.96
N PHE A 255 16.23 -0.35 -3.12
CA PHE A 255 15.02 -0.21 -3.92
C PHE A 255 14.72 -1.53 -4.60
N THR A 256 13.54 -2.07 -4.33
CA THR A 256 13.00 -3.27 -4.95
C THR A 256 11.83 -2.89 -5.84
N ARG A 257 11.74 -3.46 -7.03
CA ARG A 257 10.62 -3.20 -7.95
C ARG A 257 9.30 -3.64 -7.33
N SER A 258 8.23 -2.96 -7.71
CA SER A 258 6.87 -3.35 -7.33
C SER A 258 6.48 -4.66 -8.00
N LEU A 259 5.68 -5.47 -7.29
CA LEU A 259 5.20 -6.78 -7.70
C LEU A 259 4.36 -6.71 -8.99
N LEU A 260 4.51 -7.70 -9.84
CA LEU A 260 3.73 -7.89 -11.06
C LEU A 260 2.22 -8.01 -10.77
N GLY A 261 1.39 -7.44 -11.66
CA GLY A 261 -0.06 -7.48 -11.48
C GLY A 261 -0.88 -7.47 -12.76
N GLN A 262 -0.25 -7.58 -13.96
CA GLN A 262 -1.02 -7.63 -15.20
C GLN A 262 -1.84 -8.91 -15.32
N LEU A 263 -3.05 -8.77 -15.80
CA LEU A 263 -3.97 -9.88 -16.12
C LEU A 263 -4.21 -10.03 -17.62
N ASN A 264 -3.38 -9.37 -18.44
CA ASN A 264 -3.40 -9.41 -19.90
C ASN A 264 -1.99 -9.64 -20.44
N LEU A 265 -1.88 -10.03 -21.70
CA LEU A 265 -0.63 -9.96 -22.45
C LEU A 265 -0.23 -8.48 -22.61
N GLY A 266 1.07 -8.24 -22.76
CA GLY A 266 1.61 -6.88 -22.94
C GLY A 266 2.69 -6.54 -21.94
N TYR A 267 2.88 -5.24 -21.71
CA TYR A 267 3.92 -4.73 -20.82
C TYR A 267 3.67 -5.06 -19.35
N ARG A 268 4.76 -5.03 -18.56
CA ARG A 268 4.70 -5.16 -17.11
C ARG A 268 3.82 -4.11 -16.49
N ASN A 269 2.88 -4.54 -15.66
CA ASN A 269 2.04 -3.70 -14.81
C ASN A 269 2.19 -4.11 -13.34
N GLN A 270 1.81 -3.24 -12.42
CA GLN A 270 1.90 -3.42 -10.98
C GLN A 270 0.53 -3.75 -10.39
N ILE A 271 0.52 -4.56 -9.34
CA ILE A 271 -0.68 -4.93 -8.60
C ILE A 271 -1.04 -3.87 -7.57
N ASN A 272 -2.34 -3.67 -7.35
CA ASN A 272 -2.87 -3.01 -6.16
C ASN A 272 -3.51 -4.04 -5.23
N GLN A 273 -2.99 -4.21 -4.01
CA GLN A 273 -3.52 -5.18 -3.03
C GLN A 273 -4.86 -4.76 -2.43
N LEU A 274 -5.27 -3.50 -2.62
CA LEU A 274 -6.46 -2.94 -1.99
C LEU A 274 -7.58 -2.73 -2.99
N THR A 275 -8.80 -2.57 -2.47
CA THR A 275 -9.89 -2.01 -3.26
C THR A 275 -9.60 -0.54 -3.56
N ALA A 276 -10.02 -0.05 -4.72
CA ALA A 276 -9.94 1.37 -5.04
C ALA A 276 -11.21 2.15 -4.64
N TYR A 277 -12.11 1.52 -3.91
CA TYR A 277 -13.32 2.13 -3.39
C TYR A 277 -13.08 2.74 -2.01
N LEU A 278 -13.84 3.79 -1.67
CA LEU A 278 -13.92 4.32 -0.31
C LEU A 278 -14.87 3.45 0.51
N ASP A 279 -14.42 2.30 0.94
CA ASP A 279 -15.21 1.26 1.59
C ASP A 279 -14.73 0.88 2.99
N GLY A 280 -13.70 1.57 3.48
CA GLY A 280 -13.08 1.35 4.77
C GLY A 280 -12.03 0.24 4.75
N SER A 281 -11.43 -0.08 3.61
CA SER A 281 -10.41 -1.14 3.52
C SER A 281 -9.24 -0.92 4.47
N ALA A 282 -8.84 0.34 4.72
CA ALA A 282 -7.81 0.66 5.72
C ALA A 282 -8.20 0.22 7.15
N ILE A 283 -9.50 0.06 7.42
CA ILE A 283 -10.03 -0.33 8.73
C ILE A 283 -10.32 -1.83 8.79
N TYR A 284 -10.88 -2.39 7.71
CA TYR A 284 -11.46 -3.74 7.68
C TYR A 284 -10.66 -4.76 6.88
N GLY A 285 -9.62 -4.33 6.14
CA GLY A 285 -8.91 -5.15 5.17
C GLY A 285 -9.63 -5.24 3.82
N SER A 286 -8.97 -5.89 2.86
CA SER A 286 -9.46 -6.09 1.49
C SER A 286 -9.73 -7.57 1.17
N THR A 287 -9.71 -8.44 2.18
CA THR A 287 -10.04 -9.86 2.06
C THR A 287 -10.96 -10.31 3.21
N GLU A 288 -11.70 -11.38 2.97
CA GLU A 288 -12.52 -12.00 4.00
C GLU A 288 -11.69 -12.54 5.18
N CYS A 289 -10.45 -12.96 4.94
CA CYS A 289 -9.56 -13.45 5.99
C CYS A 289 -9.11 -12.32 6.91
N GLU A 290 -8.64 -11.21 6.35
CA GLU A 290 -8.26 -10.04 7.14
C GLU A 290 -9.43 -9.53 8.00
N MET A 291 -10.60 -9.40 7.39
CA MET A 291 -11.79 -8.98 8.11
C MET A 291 -12.10 -9.92 9.28
N LYS A 292 -12.00 -11.25 9.08
CA LYS A 292 -12.25 -12.24 10.14
C LYS A 292 -11.25 -12.13 11.27
N GLU A 293 -10.00 -11.88 11.01
CA GLU A 293 -8.95 -11.69 12.02
C GLU A 293 -9.19 -10.43 12.87
N LEU A 294 -9.78 -9.40 12.27
CA LEU A 294 -10.05 -8.12 12.93
C LEU A 294 -11.35 -8.12 13.76
N ARG A 295 -12.24 -9.13 13.65
CA ARG A 295 -13.54 -9.17 14.33
C ARG A 295 -13.50 -9.93 15.65
N THR A 296 -14.35 -9.50 16.59
CA THR A 296 -14.65 -10.28 17.80
C THR A 296 -15.67 -11.38 17.56
N PHE A 297 -16.49 -11.28 16.51
CA PHE A 297 -17.71 -12.08 16.29
C PHE A 297 -18.74 -11.98 17.44
N VAL A 298 -18.72 -10.86 18.14
CA VAL A 298 -19.67 -10.56 19.21
C VAL A 298 -20.19 -9.14 19.04
N SER A 299 -21.48 -9.01 18.80
CA SER A 299 -22.20 -7.72 18.65
C SER A 299 -21.59 -6.82 17.58
N GLY A 300 -21.10 -7.39 16.49
CA GLY A 300 -20.55 -6.70 15.33
C GLY A 300 -19.26 -5.91 15.59
N ARG A 301 -18.56 -6.14 16.69
CA ARG A 301 -17.40 -5.33 17.11
C ARG A 301 -16.09 -5.81 16.50
N LEU A 302 -15.15 -4.87 16.35
CA LEU A 302 -13.76 -5.14 16.05
C LEU A 302 -12.98 -5.47 17.33
N ASN A 303 -11.94 -6.30 17.18
CA ASN A 303 -11.00 -6.62 18.24
C ASN A 303 -10.26 -5.37 18.72
N SER A 304 -10.00 -5.29 20.01
CA SER A 304 -9.25 -4.19 20.60
C SER A 304 -8.42 -4.65 21.78
N THR A 305 -7.36 -3.90 22.08
CA THR A 305 -6.46 -4.12 23.21
C THR A 305 -6.61 -3.01 24.23
N ASN A 306 -6.71 -3.38 25.52
CA ASN A 306 -6.74 -2.41 26.60
C ASN A 306 -5.31 -2.05 27.03
N LEU A 307 -4.86 -0.87 26.69
CA LEU A 307 -3.55 -0.32 27.11
C LEU A 307 -3.62 0.52 28.40
N GLY A 308 -4.74 0.46 29.13
CA GLY A 308 -4.97 1.16 30.40
C GLY A 308 -5.94 2.33 30.28
N ALA A 309 -6.11 3.08 31.36
CA ALA A 309 -7.16 4.10 31.52
C ALA A 309 -7.17 5.19 30.44
N PHE A 310 -6.02 5.50 29.84
CA PHE A 310 -5.90 6.53 28.79
C PHE A 310 -6.07 6.00 27.37
N ASN A 311 -5.99 4.68 27.21
CA ASN A 311 -6.18 4.00 25.93
C ASN A 311 -6.86 2.64 26.12
N PRO A 312 -8.11 2.64 26.59
CA PRO A 312 -8.80 1.40 26.94
C PRO A 312 -9.22 0.58 25.72
N GLU A 313 -9.25 1.18 24.55
CA GLU A 313 -9.67 0.55 23.30
C GLU A 313 -8.69 0.99 22.19
N ALA A 314 -7.55 0.30 22.15
CA ALA A 314 -6.52 0.44 21.13
C ALA A 314 -6.65 -0.65 20.07
N LEU A 315 -5.95 -0.50 18.94
CA LEU A 315 -5.83 -1.55 17.92
C LEU A 315 -5.38 -2.89 18.54
N PRO A 316 -5.79 -4.03 17.98
CA PRO A 316 -5.31 -5.33 18.42
C PRO A 316 -3.78 -5.44 18.24
N GLN A 317 -3.15 -6.25 19.09
CA GLN A 317 -1.72 -6.47 19.05
C GLN A 317 -1.36 -7.43 17.92
N GLY A 318 -0.29 -7.12 17.21
CA GLY A 318 0.30 -7.89 16.11
C GLY A 318 1.65 -8.48 16.47
N ASP A 319 2.32 -9.01 15.44
CA ASP A 319 3.62 -9.64 15.56
C ASP A 319 4.74 -8.58 15.59
N GLN A 320 5.61 -8.67 16.59
CA GLN A 320 6.72 -7.73 16.75
C GLN A 320 7.81 -7.87 15.69
N GLU A 321 8.03 -9.07 15.18
CA GLU A 321 9.07 -9.31 14.19
C GLU A 321 8.62 -8.89 12.78
N GLN A 322 7.31 -8.95 12.53
CA GLN A 322 6.76 -8.74 11.20
C GLN A 322 6.15 -7.36 10.99
N ASP A 323 5.42 -6.84 11.98
CA ASP A 323 4.54 -5.68 11.78
C ASP A 323 5.17 -4.33 12.14
N CYS A 324 6.22 -4.29 12.94
CA CYS A 324 6.93 -3.07 13.28
C CYS A 324 8.37 -3.33 13.78
N ARG A 325 9.07 -2.29 14.24
CA ARG A 325 10.43 -2.38 14.79
C ARG A 325 10.55 -1.92 16.24
N SER A 326 9.50 -2.03 17.00
CA SER A 326 9.49 -1.64 18.42
C SER A 326 10.29 -2.60 19.29
N LYS A 327 10.68 -2.15 20.49
CA LYS A 327 11.33 -3.02 21.47
C LYS A 327 10.39 -4.15 21.93
N PRO A 328 10.92 -5.27 22.43
CA PRO A 328 10.12 -6.44 22.82
C PRO A 328 8.95 -6.18 23.77
N ASP A 329 9.04 -5.14 24.60
CA ASP A 329 7.98 -4.76 25.56
C ASP A 329 6.78 -4.04 24.92
N PHE A 330 6.87 -3.70 23.62
CA PHE A 330 5.88 -2.91 22.90
C PHE A 330 5.40 -3.65 21.65
N MET A 331 4.33 -4.40 21.81
CA MET A 331 3.72 -5.15 20.72
C MET A 331 3.29 -4.22 19.58
N CYS A 332 3.47 -4.65 18.33
CA CYS A 332 2.96 -3.93 17.18
C CYS A 332 1.43 -3.93 17.15
N PHE A 333 0.83 -3.20 16.23
CA PHE A 333 -0.62 -3.16 16.06
C PHE A 333 -1.03 -3.71 14.70
N VAL A 334 -2.22 -4.30 14.66
CA VAL A 334 -2.87 -4.78 13.46
C VAL A 334 -4.08 -3.89 13.13
N ALA A 335 -4.27 -3.60 11.85
CA ALA A 335 -5.42 -2.91 11.31
C ALA A 335 -5.74 -3.48 9.92
N GLY A 336 -6.76 -2.96 9.25
CA GLY A 336 -7.08 -3.35 7.88
C GLY A 336 -5.97 -3.06 6.87
N ASP A 337 -5.09 -2.10 7.17
CA ASP A 337 -3.86 -1.84 6.41
C ASP A 337 -2.63 -2.09 7.28
N GLU A 338 -1.70 -2.89 6.78
CA GLU A 338 -0.49 -3.31 7.49
C GLU A 338 0.52 -2.17 7.72
N ARG A 339 0.37 -1.03 7.03
CA ARG A 339 1.18 0.18 7.22
C ARG A 339 0.75 1.03 8.42
N ASN A 340 -0.20 0.58 9.23
CA ASN A 340 -0.76 1.33 10.38
C ASN A 340 0.30 1.86 11.36
N SER A 341 1.46 1.23 11.44
CA SER A 341 2.54 1.55 12.37
C SER A 341 3.61 2.51 11.82
N HIS A 342 3.47 3.02 10.57
CA HIS A 342 4.43 3.92 9.92
C HIS A 342 4.87 5.07 10.80
N GLN A 343 3.93 5.73 11.47
CA GLN A 343 4.18 6.84 12.37
C GLN A 343 2.99 7.02 13.33
N PRO A 344 3.21 7.67 14.50
CA PRO A 344 2.22 7.71 15.57
C PRO A 344 0.88 8.36 15.19
N GLY A 345 0.89 9.35 14.30
CA GLY A 345 -0.33 10.00 13.81
C GLY A 345 -1.20 9.05 12.99
N LEU A 346 -0.59 8.21 12.14
CA LEU A 346 -1.31 7.21 11.37
C LEU A 346 -1.90 6.13 12.28
N THR A 347 -1.13 5.59 13.23
CA THR A 347 -1.65 4.66 14.24
C THR A 347 -2.83 5.27 15.01
N SER A 348 -2.76 6.56 15.31
CA SER A 348 -3.86 7.28 15.97
C SER A 348 -5.11 7.36 15.11
N MET A 349 -4.99 7.57 13.80
CA MET A 349 -6.12 7.58 12.87
C MET A 349 -6.81 6.21 12.81
N HIS A 350 -6.05 5.13 12.69
CA HIS A 350 -6.59 3.77 12.74
C HIS A 350 -7.32 3.50 14.07
N ASN A 351 -6.76 3.94 15.20
CA ASN A 351 -7.41 3.84 16.52
C ASN A 351 -8.74 4.63 16.58
N ILE A 352 -8.80 5.81 15.97
CA ILE A 352 -10.04 6.62 15.93
C ILE A 352 -11.14 5.86 15.18
N PHE A 353 -10.85 5.32 14.02
CA PHE A 353 -11.86 4.59 13.23
C PHE A 353 -12.26 3.25 13.86
N LEU A 354 -11.35 2.53 14.51
CA LEU A 354 -11.68 1.35 15.30
C LEU A 354 -12.69 1.69 16.41
N ARG A 355 -12.42 2.76 17.15
CA ARG A 355 -13.31 3.20 18.24
C ARG A 355 -14.65 3.68 17.73
N GLU A 356 -14.66 4.39 16.61
CA GLU A 356 -15.89 4.84 15.98
C GLU A 356 -16.74 3.65 15.53
N HIS A 357 -16.13 2.65 14.86
CA HIS A 357 -16.81 1.41 14.54
C HIS A 357 -17.44 0.77 15.80
N ASN A 358 -16.66 0.55 16.84
CA ASN A 358 -17.15 -0.10 18.05
C ASN A 358 -18.20 0.74 18.79
N ARG A 359 -18.11 2.07 18.73
CA ARG A 359 -19.12 2.99 19.27
C ARG A 359 -20.45 2.85 18.55
N ILE A 360 -20.43 2.83 17.21
CA ILE A 360 -21.63 2.68 16.39
C ILE A 360 -22.22 1.29 16.56
N ALA A 361 -21.40 0.23 16.56
CA ALA A 361 -21.86 -1.15 16.77
C ALA A 361 -22.63 -1.28 18.09
N ARG A 362 -22.08 -0.77 19.20
CA ARG A 362 -22.77 -0.73 20.50
C ARG A 362 -24.10 0.00 20.41
N LYS A 363 -24.16 1.12 19.69
CA LYS A 363 -25.39 1.88 19.55
C LYS A 363 -26.45 1.17 18.70
N LEU A 364 -26.03 0.50 17.65
CA LEU A 364 -26.93 -0.31 16.81
C LEU A 364 -27.48 -1.51 17.57
N GLU A 365 -26.66 -2.18 18.38
CA GLU A 365 -27.07 -3.28 19.26
C GLU A 365 -28.14 -2.83 20.26
N GLU A 366 -27.95 -1.68 20.94
CA GLU A 366 -28.94 -1.10 21.86
C GLU A 366 -30.29 -0.78 21.18
N MET A 367 -30.23 -0.26 19.95
CA MET A 367 -31.43 0.14 19.21
C MET A 367 -32.14 -1.04 18.54
N ASN A 368 -31.43 -2.13 18.27
CA ASN A 368 -31.90 -3.27 17.50
C ASN A 368 -31.51 -4.60 18.19
N PRO A 369 -32.08 -4.92 19.35
CA PRO A 369 -31.66 -6.08 20.17
C PRO A 369 -31.88 -7.45 19.50
N PHE A 370 -32.57 -7.48 18.34
CA PHE A 370 -32.84 -8.71 17.58
C PHE A 370 -31.87 -8.88 16.38
N TRP A 371 -30.95 -7.92 16.16
CA TRP A 371 -29.97 -8.07 15.12
C TRP A 371 -28.84 -9.00 15.59
N ASP A 372 -28.42 -9.88 14.69
CA ASP A 372 -27.26 -10.74 14.91
C ASP A 372 -25.92 -9.99 14.74
N ASP A 373 -24.84 -10.64 15.08
CA ASP A 373 -23.50 -10.10 15.01
C ASP A 373 -23.13 -9.62 13.58
N GLU A 374 -23.47 -10.42 12.57
CA GLU A 374 -23.14 -10.11 11.18
C GLU A 374 -23.88 -8.86 10.69
N ARG A 375 -25.16 -8.75 11.00
CA ARG A 375 -25.96 -7.59 10.61
C ARG A 375 -25.47 -6.32 11.27
N ILE A 376 -25.16 -6.37 12.57
CA ILE A 376 -24.62 -5.22 13.29
C ILE A 376 -23.28 -4.81 12.67
N PHE A 377 -22.40 -5.77 12.37
CA PHE A 377 -21.11 -5.49 11.74
C PHE A 377 -21.26 -4.82 10.37
N GLN A 378 -22.07 -5.37 9.48
CA GLN A 378 -22.21 -4.86 8.11
C GLN A 378 -22.89 -3.49 8.07
N GLU A 379 -23.91 -3.27 8.90
CA GLU A 379 -24.54 -1.92 8.99
C GLU A 379 -23.57 -0.89 9.59
N THR A 380 -22.79 -1.29 10.59
CA THR A 380 -21.72 -0.43 11.15
C THR A 380 -20.69 -0.10 10.09
N ARG A 381 -20.21 -1.09 9.33
CA ARG A 381 -19.24 -0.90 8.24
C ARG A 381 -19.76 0.06 7.17
N ARG A 382 -21.04 -0.04 6.80
CA ARG A 382 -21.68 0.90 5.86
C ARG A 382 -21.66 2.34 6.38
N ILE A 383 -21.95 2.55 7.65
CA ILE A 383 -21.96 3.88 8.27
C ILE A 383 -20.54 4.44 8.31
N VAL A 384 -19.56 3.69 8.82
CA VAL A 384 -18.16 4.13 8.91
C VAL A 384 -17.57 4.40 7.53
N GLY A 385 -17.83 3.55 6.53
CA GLY A 385 -17.43 3.81 5.14
C GLY A 385 -18.05 5.08 4.58
N ALA A 386 -19.33 5.35 4.90
CA ALA A 386 -19.99 6.59 4.51
C ALA A 386 -19.41 7.82 5.23
N GLU A 387 -19.04 7.72 6.51
CA GLU A 387 -18.32 8.78 7.24
C GLU A 387 -16.96 9.06 6.61
N PHE A 388 -16.20 8.02 6.26
CA PHE A 388 -14.91 8.16 5.58
C PHE A 388 -15.06 8.88 4.23
N ALA A 389 -16.04 8.45 3.43
CA ALA A 389 -16.36 9.10 2.17
C ALA A 389 -16.84 10.56 2.38
N HIS A 390 -17.64 10.81 3.42
CA HIS A 390 -18.11 12.16 3.76
C HIS A 390 -16.94 13.11 4.07
N ILE A 391 -16.02 12.70 4.93
CA ILE A 391 -14.82 13.48 5.27
C ILE A 391 -13.99 13.75 4.01
N THR A 392 -13.82 12.73 3.16
CA THR A 392 -13.07 12.84 1.91
C THR A 392 -13.67 13.92 1.00
N TYR A 393 -14.96 13.87 0.73
CA TYR A 393 -15.60 14.77 -0.26
C TYR A 393 -15.98 16.14 0.29
N ASN A 394 -16.28 16.27 1.59
CA ASN A 394 -16.75 17.52 2.16
C ASN A 394 -15.70 18.32 2.93
N ASP A 395 -14.68 17.63 3.48
CA ASP A 395 -13.64 18.29 4.27
C ASP A 395 -12.28 18.28 3.55
N TYR A 396 -11.80 17.12 3.10
CA TYR A 396 -10.45 16.97 2.56
C TYR A 396 -10.29 17.50 1.13
N LEU A 397 -11.09 17.01 0.18
CA LEU A 397 -10.96 17.38 -1.24
C LEU A 397 -11.20 18.88 -1.50
N PRO A 398 -12.15 19.58 -0.84
CA PRO A 398 -12.31 21.03 -1.02
C PRO A 398 -11.06 21.83 -0.58
N LEU A 399 -10.36 21.39 0.46
CA LEU A 399 -9.11 22.02 0.90
C LEU A 399 -7.97 21.78 -0.09
N LEU A 400 -7.91 20.58 -0.66
CA LEU A 400 -6.86 20.18 -1.60
C LEU A 400 -7.05 20.76 -3.01
N LEU A 401 -8.24 20.64 -3.55
CA LEU A 401 -8.56 20.98 -4.94
C LEU A 401 -9.11 22.39 -5.10
N GLY A 402 -9.73 22.92 -4.06
CA GLY A 402 -10.48 24.17 -4.09
C GLY A 402 -11.83 24.04 -4.80
N ASN A 403 -12.75 24.97 -4.47
CA ASN A 403 -14.13 24.91 -4.92
C ASN A 403 -14.30 24.87 -6.45
N ARG A 404 -13.39 25.48 -7.21
CA ARG A 404 -13.45 25.53 -8.68
C ARG A 404 -13.30 24.13 -9.28
N LEU A 405 -12.34 23.33 -8.83
CA LEU A 405 -12.13 21.98 -9.33
C LEU A 405 -13.20 21.03 -8.81
N MET A 406 -13.61 21.18 -7.55
CA MET A 406 -14.73 20.41 -6.98
C MET A 406 -16.01 20.56 -7.83
N HIS A 407 -16.29 21.77 -8.30
CA HIS A 407 -17.43 21.99 -9.19
C HIS A 407 -17.18 21.48 -10.62
N LYS A 408 -15.98 21.72 -11.17
CA LYS A 408 -15.64 21.33 -12.55
C LYS A 408 -15.76 19.82 -12.77
N TYR A 409 -15.40 19.03 -11.78
CA TYR A 409 -15.37 17.56 -11.86
C TYR A 409 -16.55 16.88 -11.15
N ASP A 410 -17.58 17.67 -10.79
CA ASP A 410 -18.80 17.18 -10.12
C ASP A 410 -18.51 16.35 -8.84
N LEU A 411 -17.56 16.83 -8.03
CA LEU A 411 -17.12 16.18 -6.79
C LEU A 411 -17.89 16.67 -5.55
N LYS A 412 -18.84 17.60 -5.70
CA LYS A 412 -19.65 18.10 -4.60
C LYS A 412 -20.77 17.12 -4.28
N THR A 413 -20.89 16.78 -3.01
CA THR A 413 -22.00 15.93 -2.55
C THR A 413 -23.33 16.66 -2.64
N HIS A 414 -24.40 15.93 -2.95
CA HIS A 414 -25.76 16.44 -2.94
C HIS A 414 -26.21 16.67 -1.48
N LYS A 415 -26.89 17.77 -1.23
CA LYS A 415 -27.52 18.05 0.08
C LYS A 415 -28.81 17.26 0.29
N ILE A 416 -29.51 16.94 -0.78
CA ILE A 416 -30.78 16.23 -0.79
C ILE A 416 -30.80 15.29 -1.99
N GLY A 417 -31.35 14.09 -1.79
CA GLY A 417 -31.49 13.08 -2.85
C GLY A 417 -30.21 12.26 -3.07
N TYR A 418 -30.22 11.51 -4.16
CA TYR A 418 -29.14 10.61 -4.55
C TYR A 418 -28.41 11.11 -5.78
N TYR A 419 -27.16 10.70 -5.93
CA TYR A 419 -26.39 10.92 -7.16
C TYR A 419 -26.89 9.98 -8.26
N HIS A 420 -27.19 10.53 -9.45
CA HIS A 420 -27.72 9.78 -10.60
C HIS A 420 -26.70 9.62 -11.75
N GLY A 421 -25.46 10.04 -11.55
CA GLY A 421 -24.40 9.96 -12.56
C GLY A 421 -23.59 8.66 -12.53
N TYR A 422 -24.09 7.59 -11.89
CA TYR A 422 -23.42 6.30 -11.91
C TYR A 422 -23.27 5.78 -13.34
N ASN A 423 -22.08 5.32 -13.69
CA ASN A 423 -21.75 4.75 -14.99
C ASN A 423 -20.99 3.43 -14.79
N ASP A 424 -21.62 2.33 -15.14
CA ASP A 424 -21.07 0.98 -15.03
C ASP A 424 -19.86 0.73 -15.95
N LYS A 425 -19.66 1.55 -16.99
CA LYS A 425 -18.51 1.50 -17.88
C LYS A 425 -17.29 2.24 -17.35
N CYS A 426 -17.45 3.01 -16.28
CA CYS A 426 -16.34 3.73 -15.65
C CYS A 426 -15.54 2.77 -14.77
N ASP A 427 -14.29 2.48 -15.15
CA ASP A 427 -13.37 1.74 -14.31
C ASP A 427 -12.82 2.64 -13.21
N ALA A 428 -13.16 2.32 -11.96
CA ALA A 428 -12.74 3.06 -10.78
C ALA A 428 -11.36 2.60 -10.25
N SER A 429 -10.67 1.70 -10.95
CA SER A 429 -9.32 1.26 -10.56
C SER A 429 -8.35 2.45 -10.52
N ILE A 430 -7.42 2.42 -9.60
CA ILE A 430 -6.44 3.51 -9.41
C ILE A 430 -5.44 3.52 -10.56
N SER A 431 -5.18 4.71 -11.10
CA SER A 431 -4.16 4.87 -12.13
C SER A 431 -2.74 4.82 -11.54
N HIS A 432 -1.82 4.19 -12.27
CA HIS A 432 -0.42 4.07 -11.88
C HIS A 432 0.26 5.44 -11.56
N PRO A 433 0.12 6.50 -12.41
CA PRO A 433 0.73 7.80 -12.09
C PRO A 433 0.10 8.47 -10.87
N PHE A 434 -1.16 8.19 -10.53
CA PHE A 434 -1.75 8.66 -9.29
C PHE A 434 -1.11 7.96 -8.09
N ALA A 435 -1.06 6.62 -8.08
CA ALA A 435 -0.54 5.82 -6.99
C ALA A 435 0.96 6.06 -6.72
N THR A 436 1.76 6.29 -7.75
CA THR A 436 3.23 6.35 -7.63
C THR A 436 3.79 7.76 -7.58
N SER A 437 3.02 8.77 -7.98
CA SER A 437 3.51 10.16 -8.09
C SER A 437 2.49 11.19 -7.56
N ALA A 438 1.37 11.38 -8.23
CA ALA A 438 0.48 12.51 -7.96
C ALA A 438 -0.03 12.54 -6.51
N PHE A 439 -0.44 11.40 -5.97
CA PHE A 439 -0.92 11.33 -4.58
C PHE A 439 0.20 11.25 -3.54
N ARG A 440 1.48 11.25 -3.98
CA ARG A 440 2.65 11.32 -3.09
C ARG A 440 3.04 12.75 -2.67
N PHE A 441 2.34 13.78 -3.15
CA PHE A 441 2.59 15.18 -2.76
C PHE A 441 2.62 15.38 -1.23
N GLY A 442 1.85 14.57 -0.48
CA GLY A 442 1.80 14.61 0.98
C GLY A 442 3.15 14.36 1.66
N HIS A 443 4.13 13.74 0.97
CA HIS A 443 5.47 13.52 1.51
C HIS A 443 6.19 14.84 1.83
N THR A 444 5.89 15.94 1.14
CA THR A 444 6.42 17.27 1.45
C THR A 444 5.80 17.92 2.69
N LEU A 445 4.69 17.37 3.17
CA LEU A 445 3.94 17.88 4.31
C LEU A 445 4.28 17.16 5.63
N VAL A 446 5.03 16.05 5.55
CA VAL A 446 5.40 15.25 6.73
C VAL A 446 6.36 16.04 7.60
N ARG A 447 6.08 16.11 8.89
CA ARG A 447 6.94 16.78 9.88
C ARG A 447 7.97 15.79 10.42
N ARG A 448 9.20 16.26 10.66
CA ARG A 448 10.21 15.47 11.35
C ARG A 448 9.85 15.26 12.83
N PHE A 449 9.40 16.32 13.50
CA PHE A 449 9.10 16.29 14.94
C PHE A 449 7.59 16.34 15.17
N PHE A 450 7.06 15.34 15.85
CA PHE A 450 5.65 15.24 16.24
C PHE A 450 5.50 15.70 17.69
N PRO A 451 4.96 16.91 17.96
CA PRO A 451 4.71 17.37 19.31
C PRO A 451 3.58 16.55 19.95
N ARG A 452 3.69 16.33 21.24
CA ARG A 452 2.71 15.60 22.05
C ARG A 452 2.08 16.54 23.05
N PHE A 453 0.76 16.50 23.11
CA PHE A 453 -0.03 17.39 23.98
C PHE A 453 -0.86 16.57 24.96
N ASP A 454 -1.07 17.12 26.16
CA ASP A 454 -2.07 16.62 27.09
C ASP A 454 -3.50 17.07 26.68
N ALA A 455 -4.52 16.66 27.49
CA ALA A 455 -5.91 17.02 27.26
C ALA A 455 -6.18 18.56 27.32
N PHE A 456 -5.23 19.34 27.78
CA PHE A 456 -5.32 20.81 27.87
C PHE A 456 -4.45 21.50 26.82
N TYR A 457 -4.01 20.77 25.79
CA TYR A 457 -3.13 21.25 24.71
C TYR A 457 -1.78 21.80 25.20
N LYS A 458 -1.30 21.36 26.36
CA LYS A 458 0.04 21.69 26.85
C LYS A 458 1.02 20.61 26.40
N ASN A 459 2.26 21.03 26.09
CA ASN A 459 3.31 20.07 25.75
C ASN A 459 3.48 19.06 26.89
N PHE A 460 3.33 17.80 26.54
CA PHE A 460 3.31 16.69 27.49
C PHE A 460 4.69 16.05 27.68
N THR A 461 5.43 15.89 26.61
CA THR A 461 6.78 15.31 26.58
C THR A 461 7.58 15.93 25.44
N GLU A 462 8.85 15.52 25.30
CA GLU A 462 9.64 15.85 24.12
C GLU A 462 8.94 15.37 22.85
N PRO A 463 9.04 16.12 21.75
CA PRO A 463 8.52 15.71 20.46
C PRO A 463 9.11 14.38 20.01
N ILE A 464 8.33 13.58 19.28
CA ILE A 464 8.80 12.34 18.67
C ILE A 464 9.58 12.71 17.40
N ASP A 465 10.86 12.33 17.32
CA ASP A 465 11.62 12.42 16.07
C ASP A 465 11.24 11.24 15.16
N LEU A 466 10.64 11.54 14.02
CA LEU A 466 10.15 10.52 13.08
C LEU A 466 11.29 9.66 12.51
N VAL A 467 12.48 10.23 12.32
CA VAL A 467 13.64 9.50 11.80
C VAL A 467 13.97 8.29 12.68
N GLU A 468 13.94 8.50 14.01
CA GLU A 468 14.23 7.46 14.99
C GLU A 468 13.02 6.55 15.27
N ASN A 469 11.82 7.06 15.00
CA ASN A 469 10.56 6.40 15.38
C ASN A 469 9.70 5.99 14.18
N PHE A 470 10.25 5.92 12.98
CA PHE A 470 9.56 5.37 11.83
C PHE A 470 9.30 3.88 12.04
N ASN A 471 8.06 3.45 11.84
CA ASN A 471 7.58 2.08 12.12
C ASN A 471 7.83 1.62 13.58
N ASN A 472 7.74 2.54 14.54
CA ASN A 472 7.91 2.29 15.96
C ASN A 472 6.68 2.78 16.73
N VAL A 473 6.03 1.86 17.45
CA VAL A 473 4.79 2.13 18.18
C VAL A 473 5.00 2.49 19.66
N GLU A 474 6.23 2.56 20.15
CA GLU A 474 6.53 2.84 21.56
C GLU A 474 5.84 4.11 22.07
N ALA A 475 5.74 5.12 21.22
CA ALA A 475 5.10 6.38 21.55
C ALA A 475 3.60 6.27 21.91
N ILE A 476 2.91 5.26 21.38
CA ILE A 476 1.49 4.97 21.67
C ILE A 476 1.33 4.40 23.08
N TYR A 477 2.34 3.63 23.54
CA TYR A 477 2.38 3.05 24.90
C TYR A 477 2.85 4.01 25.97
N ASP A 478 3.62 5.05 25.62
CA ASP A 478 4.28 5.97 26.54
C ASP A 478 3.34 6.83 27.39
N GLY A 479 2.06 6.89 27.06
CA GLY A 479 1.05 7.49 27.95
C GLY A 479 1.07 6.94 29.38
N LYS A 480 1.50 5.68 29.56
CA LYS A 480 1.74 5.04 30.87
C LYS A 480 3.05 5.47 31.54
N ARG A 481 4.15 5.59 30.78
CA ARG A 481 5.50 5.86 31.35
C ARG A 481 5.70 7.30 31.77
N GLY A 482 5.03 8.26 31.14
CA GLY A 482 5.08 9.67 31.55
C GLY A 482 4.56 9.89 32.98
N MET A 483 3.59 9.12 33.45
CA MET A 483 3.11 9.16 34.83
C MET A 483 4.01 8.42 35.82
N ILE A 484 4.61 7.30 35.43
CA ILE A 484 5.50 6.50 36.30
C ILE A 484 6.79 7.28 36.59
N LYS A 485 7.35 7.99 35.60
CA LYS A 485 8.53 8.86 35.85
C LYS A 485 8.23 10.04 36.76
N LYS A 486 7.01 10.64 36.73
CA LYS A 486 6.63 11.70 37.68
C LYS A 486 6.49 11.20 39.12
N GLN A 487 6.11 9.95 39.37
CA GLN A 487 6.06 9.40 40.72
C GLN A 487 7.45 9.06 41.28
N ASN A 488 8.42 8.70 40.41
CA ASN A 488 9.80 8.39 40.84
C ASN A 488 10.69 9.63 40.98
N LEU A 489 10.27 10.82 40.49
CA LEU A 489 10.97 12.09 40.70
C LEU A 489 10.49 12.86 41.93
N LYS A 490 9.55 12.32 42.71
CA LYS A 490 9.08 12.87 43.99
C LYS A 490 9.49 12.00 45.20
N ARG A 491 10.59 11.26 45.10
CA ARG A 491 11.26 10.66 46.25
C ARG A 491 12.67 11.14 46.37
#